data_ec9d20ff2e3b8b44681ec6a21e56d7f8
#
_entry.id   ec9d20ff2e3b8b44681ec6a21e56d7f8
#
_cell.length_a   1.000
_cell.length_b   1.000
_cell.length_c   1.000
_cell.angle_alpha   90.00
_cell.angle_beta   90.00
_cell.angle_gamma   90.00
#
_symmetry.space_group_name_H-M   'P 1'
#
loop_
_entity.id
_entity.type
_entity.pdbx_description
1 polymer ?
#
loop_
_entity_poly.entity_id
_entity_poly.type
_entity_poly.pdbx_seq_one_letter_code
_entity_poly.pdbx_strand_id
1 'polypeptide(L)'
;MMGETKKDRIQLLVRRFFLFLTDTFLLNACVYLSLIMRFDVGIVSIEPQYISNYVENVLPYTIMSLLIFWLFRLYHSLWQYASIAEVYRIAEACIIVELVHFLSNKIMGNMLPRSCYFNAAIYLIIAICASRFMYRMIRTVLNKYRNIKTSNNVMIIGAGEATNVIMREIQNSSYLANSNIACIIDDDRRKVGKYIRGVKVIGTRDKIKEAAKLYDIDEIIFAIPSASNEVKRDILNICKETDCTLKILPGVYQMVDGEINVNSIRNVDVLDLLGRDPIEVDIESIMGYVKDKVIMVTGGGGSIGSELCRQLVSHKPKQLIIFDIYENNAYDIQQELKINYPDANVVTLIGSIRNVSRLESVFAQYKPDIVYHAAAHKHVPLMEVSPDEAVKNNVVGTWNVARMADKYGVKKFVMISTDKAVNPTNVMGATKRICEMIVQTYNEISKTDFVAVRFGNVLGSNGSVIPLFKRQIEAGGPVTVTDPNIIRYFMTIPEAVSLVLQAGAYAKGGEIFILDMGEPVKIDDLAKNLIRLSGYTLGVDMEIKYTGLRPGEKLYEELLMKEEGLQETDNKLIHIGKPIEFDKENFFDNLEKLKEEAYSETGNIREYLKKVVDTYHPDGH
;
A
#
# COMPACT_ATOMS: atom_id res chain seq x y z
N MET A 1 -5.36 30.27 4.91
CA MET A 1 -4.48 31.39 5.30
C MET A 1 -4.11 31.22 6.76
N MET A 2 -3.02 30.49 7.04
CA MET A 2 -2.50 30.30 8.40
C MET A 2 -1.73 31.56 8.79
N GLY A 3 -2.06 32.14 9.95
CA GLY A 3 -1.48 33.38 10.44
C GLY A 3 0.01 33.27 10.72
N GLU A 4 0.79 34.10 10.06
CA GLU A 4 2.20 34.33 10.41
C GLU A 4 2.32 34.70 11.88
N THR A 5 3.13 33.96 12.62
CA THR A 5 3.37 34.27 14.03
C THR A 5 4.19 35.56 14.16
N LYS A 6 3.99 36.31 15.25
CA LYS A 6 4.73 37.56 15.55
C LYS A 6 6.26 37.34 15.48
N LYS A 7 6.72 36.12 15.74
CA LYS A 7 8.12 35.70 15.72
C LYS A 7 8.66 35.63 14.27
N ASP A 8 7.86 35.18 13.30
CA ASP A 8 8.27 35.07 11.91
C ASP A 8 8.42 36.45 11.25
N ARG A 9 7.55 37.42 11.60
CA ARG A 9 7.67 38.81 11.16
C ARG A 9 8.94 39.49 11.69
N ILE A 10 9.29 39.25 12.95
CA ILE A 10 10.51 39.83 13.54
C ILE A 10 11.75 39.23 12.85
N GLN A 11 11.80 37.94 12.59
CA GLN A 11 12.91 37.32 11.89
C GLN A 11 13.09 37.85 10.46
N LEU A 12 11.98 38.10 9.75
CA LEU A 12 12.00 38.70 8.42
C LEU A 12 12.55 40.12 8.43
N LEU A 13 12.16 40.94 9.42
CA LEU A 13 12.65 42.31 9.58
C LEU A 13 14.13 42.36 9.91
N VAL A 14 14.59 41.54 10.87
CA VAL A 14 16.02 41.44 11.24
C VAL A 14 16.87 41.03 10.03
N ARG A 15 16.40 40.07 9.24
CA ARG A 15 17.07 39.61 8.03
C ARG A 15 17.19 40.71 6.99
N ARG A 16 16.11 41.43 6.71
CA ARG A 16 16.11 42.55 5.75
C ARG A 16 17.09 43.64 6.19
N PHE A 17 17.15 43.92 7.47
CA PHE A 17 18.08 44.89 8.05
C PHE A 17 19.56 44.48 7.84
N PHE A 18 19.91 43.22 8.09
CA PHE A 18 21.28 42.73 7.84
C PHE A 18 21.65 42.78 6.36
N LEU A 19 20.75 42.43 5.47
CA LEU A 19 20.98 42.51 4.02
C LEU A 19 21.19 43.96 3.58
N PHE A 20 20.39 44.89 4.12
CA PHE A 20 20.54 46.29 3.86
C PHE A 20 21.90 46.85 4.30
N LEU A 21 22.38 46.45 5.46
CA LEU A 21 23.73 46.82 5.95
C LEU A 21 24.85 46.25 5.09
N THR A 22 24.76 44.96 4.72
CA THR A 22 25.78 44.31 3.88
C THR A 22 25.79 44.92 2.48
N ASP A 23 24.65 45.22 1.87
CA ASP A 23 24.58 45.82 0.56
C ASP A 23 25.11 47.27 0.60
N THR A 24 24.80 48.03 1.65
CA THR A 24 25.36 49.38 1.87
C THR A 24 26.89 49.37 1.89
N PHE A 25 27.47 48.41 2.60
CA PHE A 25 28.92 48.22 2.65
C PHE A 25 29.51 47.83 1.28
N LEU A 26 28.92 46.84 0.61
CA LEU A 26 29.38 46.34 -0.68
C LEU A 26 29.28 47.40 -1.80
N LEU A 27 28.23 48.20 -1.84
CA LEU A 27 28.07 49.31 -2.79
C LEU A 27 29.26 50.25 -2.71
N ASN A 28 29.59 50.73 -1.53
CA ASN A 28 30.68 51.71 -1.35
C ASN A 28 32.05 51.05 -1.53
N ALA A 29 32.23 49.81 -1.04
CA ALA A 29 33.49 49.08 -1.18
C ALA A 29 33.85 48.79 -2.64
N CYS A 30 32.86 48.46 -3.49
CA CYS A 30 33.07 48.19 -4.91
C CYS A 30 33.48 49.44 -5.71
N VAL A 31 32.86 50.59 -5.43
CA VAL A 31 33.29 51.87 -6.06
C VAL A 31 34.68 52.24 -5.60
N TYR A 32 34.98 52.18 -4.31
CA TYR A 32 36.33 52.47 -3.78
C TYR A 32 37.39 51.51 -4.35
N LEU A 33 37.09 50.21 -4.44
CA LEU A 33 37.95 49.21 -5.06
C LEU A 33 38.21 49.53 -6.56
N SER A 34 37.18 49.99 -7.27
CA SER A 34 37.34 50.37 -8.67
C SER A 34 38.30 51.56 -8.89
N LEU A 35 38.35 52.50 -7.94
CA LEU A 35 39.33 53.60 -7.93
C LEU A 35 40.75 53.06 -7.69
N ILE A 36 40.95 52.23 -6.69
CA ILE A 36 42.26 51.60 -6.39
C ILE A 36 42.79 50.86 -7.63
N MET A 37 41.95 50.00 -8.23
CA MET A 37 42.33 49.21 -9.41
C MET A 37 42.57 50.06 -10.67
N ARG A 38 41.96 51.24 -10.77
CA ARG A 38 42.15 52.14 -11.90
C ARG A 38 43.51 52.82 -11.87
N PHE A 39 44.00 53.19 -10.68
CA PHE A 39 45.24 53.94 -10.53
C PHE A 39 46.45 53.05 -10.28
N ASP A 40 46.27 51.72 -10.16
CA ASP A 40 47.31 50.70 -9.93
C ASP A 40 48.24 51.04 -8.74
N VAL A 41 47.69 51.68 -7.71
CA VAL A 41 48.45 52.27 -6.58
C VAL A 41 47.81 51.87 -5.28
N GLY A 42 48.65 51.71 -4.23
CA GLY A 42 48.16 51.46 -2.88
C GLY A 42 47.21 52.58 -2.39
N ILE A 43 46.46 52.27 -1.34
CA ILE A 43 45.35 53.08 -0.76
C ILE A 43 45.67 54.58 -0.58
N VAL A 44 46.95 54.95 -0.52
CA VAL A 44 47.41 56.30 -0.15
C VAL A 44 47.70 57.21 -1.38
N SER A 45 47.62 56.74 -2.62
CA SER A 45 48.13 57.47 -3.79
C SER A 45 47.11 57.82 -4.86
N ILE A 46 45.81 57.74 -4.52
CA ILE A 46 44.74 58.23 -5.42
C ILE A 46 44.73 59.75 -5.38
N GLU A 47 44.62 60.41 -6.56
CA GLU A 47 44.52 61.85 -6.62
C GLU A 47 43.45 62.42 -5.70
N PRO A 48 43.76 63.39 -4.83
CA PRO A 48 42.80 63.91 -3.83
C PRO A 48 41.46 64.36 -4.41
N GLN A 49 41.44 64.81 -5.64
CA GLN A 49 40.24 65.25 -6.34
C GLN A 49 39.21 64.11 -6.50
N TYR A 50 39.63 62.89 -6.85
CA TYR A 50 38.72 61.76 -7.02
C TYR A 50 38.22 61.21 -5.69
N ILE A 51 39.02 61.29 -4.63
CA ILE A 51 38.60 60.94 -3.28
C ILE A 51 37.53 61.91 -2.78
N SER A 52 37.76 63.24 -2.99
CA SER A 52 36.77 64.28 -2.64
C SER A 52 35.45 64.05 -3.38
N ASN A 53 35.52 63.86 -4.71
CA ASN A 53 34.32 63.59 -5.55
C ASN A 53 33.58 62.34 -5.07
N TYR A 54 34.29 61.30 -4.67
CA TYR A 54 33.69 60.08 -4.14
C TYR A 54 33.01 60.35 -2.80
N VAL A 55 33.72 60.98 -1.82
CA VAL A 55 33.18 61.24 -0.49
C VAL A 55 31.97 62.12 -0.51
N GLU A 56 31.91 63.16 -1.36
CA GLU A 56 30.77 64.05 -1.52
C GLU A 56 29.54 63.29 -2.06
N ASN A 57 29.75 62.25 -2.87
CA ASN A 57 28.68 61.47 -3.48
C ASN A 57 28.29 60.18 -2.77
N VAL A 58 29.02 59.75 -1.73
CA VAL A 58 28.79 58.49 -0.98
C VAL A 58 27.34 58.36 -0.50
N LEU A 59 26.80 59.40 0.13
CA LEU A 59 25.47 59.36 0.72
C LEU A 59 24.34 59.31 -0.37
N PRO A 60 24.32 60.25 -1.36
CA PRO A 60 23.32 60.22 -2.41
C PRO A 60 23.42 58.95 -3.26
N TYR A 61 24.62 58.48 -3.59
CA TYR A 61 24.86 57.23 -4.30
C TYR A 61 24.27 56.03 -3.55
N THR A 62 24.56 55.93 -2.25
CA THR A 62 24.07 54.80 -1.45
C THR A 62 22.55 54.78 -1.36
N ILE A 63 21.92 55.94 -1.08
CA ILE A 63 20.46 56.03 -0.97
C ILE A 63 19.79 55.63 -2.28
N MET A 64 20.29 56.19 -3.41
CA MET A 64 19.77 55.92 -4.74
C MET A 64 19.94 54.43 -5.11
N SER A 65 21.10 53.85 -4.84
CA SER A 65 21.40 52.45 -5.14
C SER A 65 20.48 51.49 -4.35
N LEU A 66 20.26 51.76 -3.07
CA LEU A 66 19.36 50.97 -2.23
C LEU A 66 17.90 51.09 -2.67
N LEU A 67 17.49 52.26 -3.16
CA LEU A 67 16.17 52.48 -3.75
C LEU A 67 15.99 51.64 -5.04
N ILE A 68 17.00 51.62 -5.92
CA ILE A 68 17.01 50.75 -7.10
C ILE A 68 16.91 49.30 -6.72
N PHE A 69 17.69 48.81 -5.75
CA PHE A 69 17.63 47.43 -5.25
C PHE A 69 16.25 47.07 -4.66
N TRP A 70 15.60 48.03 -4.00
CA TRP A 70 14.24 47.88 -3.52
C TRP A 70 13.21 47.77 -4.66
N LEU A 71 13.30 48.60 -5.69
CA LEU A 71 12.47 48.57 -6.89
C LEU A 71 12.60 47.24 -7.65
N PHE A 72 13.83 46.71 -7.77
CA PHE A 72 14.10 45.40 -8.35
C PHE A 72 13.71 44.23 -7.42
N ARG A 73 13.07 44.51 -6.27
CA ARG A 73 12.59 43.54 -5.29
C ARG A 73 13.67 42.62 -4.72
N LEU A 74 14.95 43.05 -4.69
CA LEU A 74 16.05 42.24 -4.18
C LEU A 74 15.93 41.93 -2.65
N TYR A 75 15.08 42.64 -1.92
CA TYR A 75 14.77 42.40 -0.49
C TYR A 75 13.47 41.61 -0.24
N HIS A 76 12.71 41.26 -1.31
CA HIS A 76 11.41 40.57 -1.18
C HIS A 76 11.47 39.11 -1.65
N SER A 77 12.56 38.67 -2.24
CA SER A 77 12.70 37.33 -2.79
C SER A 77 12.87 36.27 -1.69
N LEU A 78 12.21 35.13 -1.86
CA LEU A 78 12.37 33.96 -1.00
C LEU A 78 13.67 33.24 -1.40
N TRP A 79 14.76 33.59 -0.75
CA TRP A 79 16.13 33.11 -1.00
C TRP A 79 16.33 31.59 -0.88
N GLN A 80 15.29 30.85 -0.62
CA GLN A 80 15.29 29.38 -0.59
C GLN A 80 15.49 28.76 -1.98
N TYR A 81 15.11 29.48 -3.05
CA TYR A 81 15.06 28.99 -4.43
C TYR A 81 15.80 29.94 -5.38
N ALA A 82 17.10 30.23 -5.10
CA ALA A 82 17.90 31.03 -6.02
C ALA A 82 17.93 30.37 -7.41
N SER A 83 17.25 31.01 -8.37
CA SER A 83 17.21 30.59 -9.76
C SER A 83 18.14 31.46 -10.59
N ILE A 84 18.47 31.00 -11.81
CA ILE A 84 19.22 31.78 -12.80
C ILE A 84 18.57 33.16 -13.03
N ALA A 85 17.23 33.22 -12.92
CA ALA A 85 16.48 34.48 -13.06
C ALA A 85 16.82 35.52 -11.97
N GLU A 86 17.25 35.12 -10.78
CA GLU A 86 17.68 36.06 -9.73
C GLU A 86 19.04 36.67 -10.06
N VAL A 87 19.96 35.89 -10.61
CA VAL A 87 21.27 36.39 -11.06
C VAL A 87 21.09 37.46 -12.14
N TYR A 88 20.16 37.26 -13.08
CA TYR A 88 19.83 38.27 -14.11
C TYR A 88 19.29 39.57 -13.49
N ARG A 89 18.37 39.47 -12.52
CA ARG A 89 17.82 40.66 -11.82
C ARG A 89 18.88 41.42 -11.04
N ILE A 90 19.83 40.72 -10.40
CA ILE A 90 20.95 41.35 -9.71
C ILE A 90 21.84 42.07 -10.71
N ALA A 91 22.17 41.44 -11.83
CA ALA A 91 22.99 42.06 -12.88
C ALA A 91 22.35 43.31 -13.46
N GLU A 92 21.06 43.24 -13.80
CA GLU A 92 20.28 44.39 -14.29
C GLU A 92 20.27 45.54 -13.28
N ALA A 93 19.97 45.25 -12.00
CA ALA A 93 19.96 46.25 -10.95
C ALA A 93 21.32 46.93 -10.75
N CYS A 94 22.42 46.16 -10.74
CA CYS A 94 23.76 46.70 -10.58
C CYS A 94 24.19 47.55 -11.79
N ILE A 95 23.86 47.16 -13.02
CA ILE A 95 24.13 47.96 -14.23
C ILE A 95 23.38 49.28 -14.17
N ILE A 96 22.10 49.25 -13.78
CA ILE A 96 21.28 50.47 -13.66
C ILE A 96 21.81 51.39 -12.57
N VAL A 97 22.25 50.85 -11.42
CA VAL A 97 22.87 51.61 -10.34
C VAL A 97 24.06 52.38 -10.85
N GLU A 98 25.00 51.75 -11.56
CA GLU A 98 26.21 52.41 -12.05
C GLU A 98 25.93 53.37 -13.22
N LEU A 99 24.93 53.10 -14.06
CA LEU A 99 24.49 54.01 -15.10
C LEU A 99 23.91 55.29 -14.48
N VAL A 100 23.04 55.17 -13.50
CA VAL A 100 22.44 56.33 -12.80
C VAL A 100 23.50 57.07 -11.98
N HIS A 101 24.48 56.37 -11.38
CA HIS A 101 25.64 56.97 -10.72
C HIS A 101 26.48 57.81 -11.70
N PHE A 102 26.79 57.27 -12.88
CA PHE A 102 27.49 58.02 -13.94
C PHE A 102 26.74 59.27 -14.36
N LEU A 103 25.44 59.17 -14.61
CA LEU A 103 24.60 60.32 -15.03
C LEU A 103 24.50 61.39 -13.93
N SER A 104 24.33 60.96 -12.68
CA SER A 104 24.30 61.86 -11.50
C SER A 104 25.59 62.66 -11.37
N ASN A 105 26.75 61.96 -11.42
CA ASN A 105 28.06 62.59 -11.31
C ASN A 105 28.38 63.54 -12.48
N LYS A 106 27.86 63.22 -13.68
CA LYS A 106 27.97 64.11 -14.84
C LYS A 106 27.19 65.42 -14.66
N ILE A 107 26.00 65.35 -14.05
CA ILE A 107 25.17 66.51 -13.77
C ILE A 107 25.77 67.36 -12.65
N MET A 108 26.32 66.74 -11.61
CA MET A 108 26.92 67.41 -10.44
C MET A 108 28.32 67.93 -10.71
N GLY A 109 28.96 67.57 -11.80
CA GLY A 109 30.36 67.96 -12.11
C GLY A 109 31.42 67.14 -11.39
N ASN A 110 31.05 66.12 -10.57
CA ASN A 110 31.91 65.32 -9.73
C ASN A 110 32.31 63.98 -10.40
N MET A 111 32.79 64.03 -11.65
CA MET A 111 33.07 62.87 -12.47
C MET A 111 34.24 62.03 -11.93
N LEU A 112 34.03 60.71 -11.85
CA LEU A 112 35.08 59.72 -11.72
C LEU A 112 35.56 59.25 -13.11
N PRO A 113 36.75 58.63 -13.24
CA PRO A 113 37.18 58.01 -14.47
C PRO A 113 36.12 57.02 -15.03
N ARG A 114 35.81 57.06 -16.34
CA ARG A 114 34.74 56.22 -16.93
C ARG A 114 34.92 54.73 -16.66
N SER A 115 36.15 54.25 -16.63
CA SER A 115 36.45 52.82 -16.31
C SER A 115 36.05 52.43 -14.89
N CYS A 116 35.99 53.40 -13.94
CA CYS A 116 35.59 53.09 -12.56
C CYS A 116 34.12 52.67 -12.49
N TYR A 117 33.21 53.28 -13.21
CA TYR A 117 31.78 52.89 -13.24
C TYR A 117 31.61 51.49 -13.82
N PHE A 118 32.35 51.17 -14.90
CA PHE A 118 32.29 49.83 -15.49
C PHE A 118 32.84 48.75 -14.57
N ASN A 119 34.02 49.01 -13.97
CA ASN A 119 34.60 48.07 -13.03
C ASN A 119 33.75 47.90 -11.74
N ALA A 120 33.16 49.04 -11.26
CA ALA A 120 32.29 49.00 -10.08
C ALA A 120 31.04 48.14 -10.36
N ALA A 121 30.44 48.22 -11.56
CA ALA A 121 29.32 47.37 -11.94
C ALA A 121 29.68 45.87 -11.87
N ILE A 122 30.83 45.49 -12.44
CA ILE A 122 31.30 44.10 -12.42
C ILE A 122 31.56 43.61 -10.98
N TYR A 123 32.30 44.41 -10.20
CA TYR A 123 32.58 44.05 -8.80
C TYR A 123 31.33 43.95 -7.98
N LEU A 124 30.37 44.85 -8.19
CA LEU A 124 29.09 44.85 -7.49
C LEU A 124 28.26 43.60 -7.81
N ILE A 125 28.18 43.22 -9.09
CA ILE A 125 27.48 41.98 -9.50
C ILE A 125 28.10 40.77 -8.78
N ILE A 126 29.44 40.64 -8.83
CA ILE A 126 30.14 39.52 -8.18
C ILE A 126 29.93 39.53 -6.66
N ALA A 127 30.08 40.70 -6.01
CA ALA A 127 29.97 40.82 -4.56
C ALA A 127 28.55 40.54 -4.06
N ILE A 128 27.53 41.07 -4.71
CA ILE A 128 26.13 40.82 -4.34
C ILE A 128 25.76 39.36 -4.58
N CYS A 129 26.12 38.77 -5.72
CA CYS A 129 25.92 37.35 -5.96
C CYS A 129 26.64 36.50 -4.88
N ALA A 130 27.91 36.77 -4.62
CA ALA A 130 28.68 36.04 -3.62
C ALA A 130 28.07 36.14 -2.22
N SER A 131 27.64 37.32 -1.78
CA SER A 131 26.99 37.53 -0.48
C SER A 131 25.72 36.68 -0.34
N ARG A 132 24.91 36.60 -1.40
CA ARG A 132 23.68 35.81 -1.45
C ARG A 132 23.97 34.31 -1.41
N PHE A 133 24.94 33.83 -2.20
CA PHE A 133 25.34 32.42 -2.20
C PHE A 133 25.99 32.00 -0.89
N MET A 134 26.85 32.84 -0.28
CA MET A 134 27.50 32.56 1.00
C MET A 134 26.47 32.40 2.13
N TYR A 135 25.50 33.30 2.21
CA TYR A 135 24.41 33.16 3.19
C TYR A 135 23.67 31.84 3.06
N ARG A 136 23.36 31.42 1.82
CA ARG A 136 22.72 30.12 1.54
C ARG A 136 23.59 28.95 1.98
N MET A 137 24.89 28.99 1.64
CA MET A 137 25.83 27.93 1.99
C MET A 137 25.97 27.78 3.52
N ILE A 138 26.13 28.87 4.25
CA ILE A 138 26.21 28.88 5.71
C ILE A 138 24.91 28.29 6.32
N ARG A 139 23.76 28.69 5.86
CA ARG A 139 22.47 28.18 6.33
C ARG A 139 22.29 26.69 6.06
N THR A 140 22.69 26.23 4.87
CA THR A 140 22.64 24.81 4.50
C THR A 140 23.56 23.98 5.41
N VAL A 141 24.76 24.47 5.66
CA VAL A 141 25.72 23.83 6.56
C VAL A 141 25.21 23.81 8.00
N LEU A 142 24.71 24.94 8.51
CA LEU A 142 24.18 25.04 9.88
C LEU A 142 22.92 24.14 10.06
N ASN A 143 22.03 24.09 9.09
CA ASN A 143 20.88 23.19 9.13
C ASN A 143 21.33 21.72 9.13
N LYS A 144 22.33 21.37 8.34
CA LYS A 144 22.91 20.02 8.32
C LYS A 144 23.51 19.63 9.68
N TYR A 145 24.24 20.53 10.33
CA TYR A 145 24.79 20.29 11.67
C TYR A 145 23.74 20.23 12.78
N ARG A 146 22.63 20.95 12.63
CA ARG A 146 21.54 20.98 13.63
C ARG A 146 20.70 19.71 13.59
N ASN A 147 20.55 19.07 12.43
CA ASN A 147 19.72 17.87 12.24
C ASN A 147 20.47 16.56 12.57
N ILE A 148 21.79 16.56 12.70
CA ILE A 148 22.59 15.34 12.94
C ILE A 148 22.32 14.71 14.32
N LYS A 149 21.81 15.45 15.30
CA LYS A 149 21.62 14.95 16.68
C LYS A 149 20.31 14.19 16.95
N THR A 150 19.34 14.15 16.00
CA THR A 150 18.02 13.51 16.18
C THR A 150 17.46 12.91 14.89
N SER A 151 18.30 12.57 13.91
CA SER A 151 17.82 12.03 12.62
C SER A 151 17.90 10.51 12.60
N ASN A 152 16.80 9.85 12.17
CA ASN A 152 16.81 8.44 11.81
C ASN A 152 17.72 8.22 10.59
N ASN A 153 18.66 7.29 10.69
CA ASN A 153 19.50 6.90 9.57
C ASN A 153 18.75 5.93 8.66
N VAL A 154 18.63 6.28 7.40
CA VAL A 154 17.89 5.53 6.39
C VAL A 154 18.83 4.91 5.38
N MET A 155 18.68 3.62 5.12
CA MET A 155 19.25 2.92 3.97
C MET A 155 18.18 2.76 2.88
N ILE A 156 18.51 3.09 1.63
CA ILE A 156 17.60 2.85 0.50
C ILE A 156 18.12 1.67 -0.33
N ILE A 157 17.24 0.73 -0.65
CA ILE A 157 17.52 -0.38 -1.54
C ILE A 157 16.94 -0.10 -2.91
N GLY A 158 17.81 -0.06 -3.92
CA GLY A 158 17.55 0.37 -5.27
C GLY A 158 18.17 1.74 -5.56
N ALA A 159 18.92 1.86 -6.64
CA ALA A 159 19.55 3.08 -7.12
C ALA A 159 18.95 3.49 -8.48
N GLY A 160 17.63 3.53 -8.54
CA GLY A 160 16.84 3.89 -9.71
C GLY A 160 16.18 5.27 -9.60
N GLU A 161 15.24 5.52 -10.52
CA GLU A 161 14.47 6.78 -10.56
C GLU A 161 13.59 6.96 -9.32
N ALA A 162 12.98 5.88 -8.82
CA ALA A 162 12.20 5.87 -7.60
C ALA A 162 12.99 6.44 -6.41
N THR A 163 14.24 6.00 -6.24
CA THR A 163 15.15 6.52 -5.21
C THR A 163 15.43 8.00 -5.38
N ASN A 164 15.63 8.47 -6.62
CA ASN A 164 15.87 9.88 -6.89
C ASN A 164 14.65 10.76 -6.51
N VAL A 165 13.43 10.28 -6.78
CA VAL A 165 12.19 10.96 -6.38
C VAL A 165 12.04 10.97 -4.86
N ILE A 166 12.18 9.82 -4.20
CA ILE A 166 12.11 9.70 -2.73
C ILE A 166 13.12 10.64 -2.06
N MET A 167 14.37 10.64 -2.51
CA MET A 167 15.41 11.51 -1.95
C MET A 167 15.10 12.99 -2.12
N ARG A 168 14.54 13.38 -3.27
CA ARG A 168 14.10 14.76 -3.53
C ARG A 168 13.01 15.20 -2.57
N GLU A 169 12.05 14.34 -2.32
CA GLU A 169 10.93 14.64 -1.45
C GLU A 169 11.30 14.63 0.04
N ILE A 170 12.15 13.69 0.48
CA ILE A 170 12.70 13.68 1.84
C ILE A 170 13.47 14.99 2.12
N GLN A 171 14.23 15.49 1.15
CA GLN A 171 14.97 16.75 1.30
C GLN A 171 14.06 17.99 1.34
N ASN A 172 12.90 17.95 0.71
CA ASN A 172 11.96 19.07 0.57
C ASN A 172 10.80 19.04 1.58
N SER A 173 10.49 17.88 2.16
CA SER A 173 9.35 17.67 3.06
C SER A 173 9.72 18.00 4.51
N SER A 174 8.87 18.77 5.18
CA SER A 174 8.97 19.00 6.63
C SER A 174 8.60 17.75 7.47
N TYR A 175 7.88 16.81 6.90
CA TYR A 175 7.40 15.58 7.57
C TYR A 175 8.53 14.55 7.77
N LEU A 176 9.51 14.52 6.86
CA LEU A 176 10.68 13.63 6.92
C LEU A 176 12.00 14.40 7.20
N ALA A 177 11.89 15.63 7.70
CA ALA A 177 13.05 16.50 7.99
C ALA A 177 14.07 15.90 8.98
N ASN A 178 13.66 14.85 9.70
CA ASN A 178 14.51 14.14 10.66
C ASN A 178 15.14 12.85 10.08
N SER A 179 15.00 12.56 8.79
CA SER A 179 15.57 11.37 8.15
C SER A 179 16.88 11.72 7.42
N ASN A 180 17.95 11.00 7.74
CA ASN A 180 19.26 11.11 7.10
C ASN A 180 19.49 9.88 6.21
N ILE A 181 19.57 10.04 4.89
CA ILE A 181 19.88 8.92 4.00
C ILE A 181 21.39 8.67 4.08
N ALA A 182 21.76 7.61 4.79
CA ALA A 182 23.16 7.28 5.08
C ALA A 182 23.85 6.55 3.92
N CYS A 183 23.13 5.63 3.23
CA CYS A 183 23.69 4.86 2.13
C CYS A 183 22.60 4.30 1.21
N ILE A 184 23.04 3.83 0.02
CA ILE A 184 22.19 3.15 -0.97
C ILE A 184 22.81 1.80 -1.31
N ILE A 185 21.97 0.79 -1.50
CA ILE A 185 22.32 -0.56 -1.99
C ILE A 185 21.66 -0.78 -3.36
N ASP A 186 22.38 -1.36 -4.31
CA ASP A 186 21.82 -1.76 -5.62
C ASP A 186 22.60 -2.95 -6.19
N ASP A 187 21.88 -3.94 -6.71
CA ASP A 187 22.51 -5.16 -7.25
C ASP A 187 23.22 -4.93 -8.58
N ASP A 188 22.94 -3.83 -9.28
CA ASP A 188 23.68 -3.46 -10.48
C ASP A 188 25.09 -2.98 -10.11
N ARG A 189 26.08 -3.88 -10.28
CA ARG A 189 27.49 -3.60 -9.99
C ARG A 189 28.03 -2.36 -10.69
N ARG A 190 27.44 -1.92 -11.82
CA ARG A 190 27.84 -0.69 -12.55
C ARG A 190 27.52 0.57 -11.78
N LYS A 191 26.58 0.51 -10.84
CA LYS A 191 26.17 1.64 -9.98
C LYS A 191 26.96 1.71 -8.67
N VAL A 192 27.55 0.61 -8.23
CA VAL A 192 28.34 0.55 -6.99
C VAL A 192 29.50 1.54 -7.06
N GLY A 193 29.70 2.30 -5.99
CA GLY A 193 30.71 3.36 -5.89
C GLY A 193 30.26 4.71 -6.43
N LYS A 194 29.15 4.81 -7.15
CA LYS A 194 28.58 6.07 -7.66
C LYS A 194 27.73 6.78 -6.59
N TYR A 195 27.34 8.01 -6.89
CA TYR A 195 26.57 8.86 -5.98
C TYR A 195 25.24 9.26 -6.60
N ILE A 196 24.16 9.20 -5.82
CA ILE A 196 22.86 9.77 -6.15
C ILE A 196 22.59 10.89 -5.15
N ARG A 197 22.42 12.13 -5.61
CA ARG A 197 22.21 13.32 -4.77
C ARG A 197 23.17 13.44 -3.57
N GLY A 198 24.43 13.03 -3.77
CA GLY A 198 25.48 13.09 -2.73
C GLY A 198 25.53 11.90 -1.79
N VAL A 199 24.65 10.89 -1.93
CA VAL A 199 24.68 9.64 -1.17
C VAL A 199 25.30 8.53 -2.01
N LYS A 200 26.22 7.77 -1.42
CA LYS A 200 27.00 6.73 -2.10
C LYS A 200 26.22 5.42 -2.21
N VAL A 201 26.29 4.78 -3.38
CA VAL A 201 25.90 3.37 -3.55
C VAL A 201 27.06 2.50 -3.06
N ILE A 202 26.89 1.83 -1.92
CA ILE A 202 28.01 1.20 -1.19
C ILE A 202 28.23 -0.26 -1.57
N GLY A 203 27.25 -0.94 -2.15
CA GLY A 203 27.37 -2.35 -2.52
C GLY A 203 26.08 -2.97 -3.04
N THR A 204 26.11 -4.28 -3.19
CA THR A 204 24.98 -5.15 -3.54
C THR A 204 24.28 -5.67 -2.29
N ARG A 205 23.16 -6.44 -2.46
CA ARG A 205 22.36 -7.00 -1.35
C ARG A 205 23.17 -7.70 -0.27
N ASP A 206 24.32 -8.27 -0.60
CA ASP A 206 25.22 -8.95 0.33
C ASP A 206 25.78 -8.01 1.42
N LYS A 207 25.81 -6.70 1.15
CA LYS A 207 26.30 -5.68 2.07
C LYS A 207 25.26 -5.10 3.01
N ILE A 208 23.98 -5.47 2.89
CA ILE A 208 22.89 -4.90 3.69
C ILE A 208 23.17 -5.03 5.19
N LYS A 209 23.51 -6.22 5.69
CA LYS A 209 23.76 -6.47 7.12
C LYS A 209 24.98 -5.70 7.67
N GLU A 210 26.05 -5.68 6.88
CA GLU A 210 27.26 -4.95 7.23
C GLU A 210 27.01 -3.44 7.27
N ALA A 211 26.30 -2.94 6.25
CA ALA A 211 25.95 -1.54 6.12
C ALA A 211 24.98 -1.08 7.23
N ALA A 212 24.01 -1.91 7.61
CA ALA A 212 23.08 -1.59 8.68
C ALA A 212 23.82 -1.30 10.00
N LYS A 213 24.83 -2.11 10.32
CA LYS A 213 25.66 -1.91 11.52
C LYS A 213 26.63 -0.76 11.38
N LEU A 214 27.31 -0.62 10.21
CA LEU A 214 28.36 0.37 10.00
C LEU A 214 27.82 1.81 10.01
N TYR A 215 26.63 2.01 9.46
CA TYR A 215 25.98 3.32 9.34
C TYR A 215 24.92 3.57 10.41
N ASP A 216 24.78 2.68 11.39
CA ASP A 216 23.76 2.76 12.46
C ASP A 216 22.36 3.05 11.89
N ILE A 217 21.91 2.13 11.03
CA ILE A 217 20.66 2.30 10.26
C ILE A 217 19.45 1.96 11.12
N ASP A 218 18.52 2.90 11.24
CA ASP A 218 17.24 2.72 11.93
C ASP A 218 16.15 2.20 10.99
N GLU A 219 16.20 2.59 9.70
CA GLU A 219 15.14 2.32 8.73
C GLU A 219 15.71 1.91 7.37
N ILE A 220 15.13 0.87 6.78
CA ILE A 220 15.44 0.42 5.42
C ILE A 220 14.21 0.63 4.54
N ILE A 221 14.40 1.34 3.42
CA ILE A 221 13.34 1.57 2.43
C ILE A 221 13.65 0.77 1.16
N PHE A 222 12.79 -0.20 0.85
CA PHE A 222 12.86 -0.93 -0.42
C PHE A 222 12.21 -0.08 -1.53
N ALA A 223 13.03 0.44 -2.46
CA ALA A 223 12.64 1.40 -3.49
C ALA A 223 12.84 0.86 -4.92
N ILE A 224 12.46 -0.40 -5.16
CA ILE A 224 12.50 -1.04 -6.49
C ILE A 224 11.08 -1.50 -6.86
N PRO A 225 10.19 -0.59 -7.31
CA PRO A 225 8.79 -0.94 -7.60
C PRO A 225 8.63 -1.92 -8.77
N SER A 226 9.64 -2.06 -9.63
CA SER A 226 9.66 -3.00 -10.77
C SER A 226 10.33 -4.35 -10.46
N ALA A 227 10.75 -4.59 -9.21
CA ALA A 227 11.38 -5.86 -8.84
C ALA A 227 10.37 -7.01 -8.91
N SER A 228 10.80 -8.17 -9.43
CA SER A 228 10.02 -9.41 -9.32
C SER A 228 9.83 -9.78 -7.85
N ASN A 229 8.76 -10.50 -7.54
CA ASN A 229 8.49 -10.90 -6.16
C ASN A 229 9.55 -11.81 -5.57
N GLU A 230 10.22 -12.61 -6.38
CA GLU A 230 11.36 -13.42 -5.97
C GLU A 230 12.52 -12.54 -5.47
N VAL A 231 12.93 -11.55 -6.26
CA VAL A 231 13.99 -10.59 -5.89
C VAL A 231 13.58 -9.77 -4.66
N LYS A 232 12.32 -9.33 -4.60
CA LYS A 232 11.75 -8.60 -3.47
C LYS A 232 11.82 -9.46 -2.19
N ARG A 233 11.34 -10.70 -2.25
CA ARG A 233 11.35 -11.64 -1.14
C ARG A 233 12.77 -11.90 -0.63
N ASP A 234 13.72 -12.15 -1.53
CA ASP A 234 15.11 -12.44 -1.17
C ASP A 234 15.76 -11.27 -0.44
N ILE A 235 15.60 -10.04 -0.97
CA ILE A 235 16.16 -8.84 -0.35
C ILE A 235 15.49 -8.56 1.01
N LEU A 236 14.16 -8.65 1.09
CA LEU A 236 13.44 -8.46 2.35
C LEU A 236 13.81 -9.52 3.40
N ASN A 237 14.11 -10.77 2.96
CA ASN A 237 14.62 -11.81 3.87
C ASN A 237 15.99 -11.45 4.47
N ILE A 238 16.88 -10.83 3.69
CA ILE A 238 18.16 -10.32 4.21
C ILE A 238 17.92 -9.14 5.18
N CYS A 239 17.01 -8.22 4.83
CA CYS A 239 16.69 -7.06 5.67
C CYS A 239 16.10 -7.44 7.02
N LYS A 240 15.30 -8.52 7.10
CA LYS A 240 14.73 -9.03 8.36
C LYS A 240 15.76 -9.50 9.38
N GLU A 241 16.98 -9.80 8.95
CA GLU A 241 18.07 -10.19 9.84
C GLU A 241 18.80 -8.98 10.44
N THR A 242 18.32 -7.77 10.12
CA THR A 242 18.72 -6.50 10.73
C THR A 242 17.65 -6.04 11.73
N ASP A 243 18.05 -5.23 12.71
CA ASP A 243 17.12 -4.65 13.70
C ASP A 243 16.43 -3.37 13.18
N CYS A 244 16.47 -3.14 11.87
CA CYS A 244 15.94 -1.94 11.23
C CYS A 244 14.43 -2.05 10.96
N THR A 245 13.72 -0.92 11.05
CA THR A 245 12.33 -0.83 10.56
C THR A 245 12.29 -0.94 9.04
N LEU A 246 11.46 -1.85 8.51
CA LEU A 246 11.37 -2.10 7.08
C LEU A 246 10.19 -1.39 6.45
N LYS A 247 10.46 -0.56 5.45
CA LYS A 247 9.44 0.10 4.63
C LYS A 247 9.60 -0.27 3.15
N ILE A 248 8.52 -0.19 2.41
CA ILE A 248 8.48 -0.50 0.99
C ILE A 248 7.75 0.58 0.21
N LEU A 249 8.28 0.90 -0.97
CA LEU A 249 7.52 1.58 -2.01
C LEU A 249 6.73 0.52 -2.79
N PRO A 250 5.39 0.61 -2.84
CA PRO A 250 4.54 -0.32 -3.59
C PRO A 250 4.92 -0.39 -5.07
N GLY A 251 4.57 -1.50 -5.74
CA GLY A 251 4.72 -1.64 -7.18
C GLY A 251 3.88 -0.61 -7.95
N VAL A 252 4.29 -0.28 -9.18
CA VAL A 252 3.62 0.74 -10.02
C VAL A 252 2.12 0.44 -10.19
N TYR A 253 1.74 -0.82 -10.27
CA TYR A 253 0.35 -1.29 -10.36
C TYR A 253 -0.49 -1.10 -9.08
N GLN A 254 0.13 -0.82 -7.94
CA GLN A 254 -0.54 -0.55 -6.66
C GLN A 254 -0.70 0.95 -6.39
N MET A 255 -0.23 1.81 -7.28
CA MET A 255 -0.29 3.27 -7.14
C MET A 255 -1.50 3.80 -7.90
N VAL A 256 -2.38 4.52 -7.21
CA VAL A 256 -3.68 4.99 -7.74
C VAL A 256 -3.53 5.88 -8.99
N ASP A 257 -2.42 6.60 -9.13
CA ASP A 257 -2.14 7.52 -10.26
C ASP A 257 -0.83 7.20 -11.00
N GLY A 258 -0.17 6.06 -10.71
CA GLY A 258 1.11 5.71 -11.32
C GLY A 258 2.29 6.63 -10.94
N GLU A 259 2.07 7.64 -10.11
CA GLU A 259 3.11 8.57 -9.67
C GLU A 259 3.79 8.09 -8.37
N ILE A 260 5.12 8.13 -8.38
CA ILE A 260 5.94 7.81 -7.21
C ILE A 260 5.85 8.97 -6.21
N ASN A 261 5.22 8.72 -5.06
CA ASN A 261 5.08 9.68 -3.97
C ASN A 261 5.61 9.09 -2.65
N VAL A 262 6.26 9.89 -1.83
CA VAL A 262 6.75 9.47 -0.49
C VAL A 262 5.59 9.04 0.43
N ASN A 263 4.40 9.60 0.25
CA ASN A 263 3.21 9.18 1.00
C ASN A 263 2.77 7.75 0.68
N SER A 264 3.24 7.17 -0.43
CA SER A 264 3.00 5.77 -0.79
C SER A 264 3.92 4.79 -0.05
N ILE A 265 4.97 5.28 0.62
CA ILE A 265 5.88 4.44 1.41
C ILE A 265 5.12 3.95 2.64
N ARG A 266 5.00 2.63 2.76
CA ARG A 266 4.34 1.97 3.89
C ARG A 266 5.27 0.96 4.56
N ASN A 267 4.95 0.57 5.77
CA ASN A 267 5.64 -0.55 6.40
C ASN A 267 5.47 -1.81 5.54
N VAL A 268 6.50 -2.65 5.52
CA VAL A 268 6.44 -3.97 4.88
C VAL A 268 5.36 -4.79 5.58
N ASP A 269 4.39 -5.29 4.81
CA ASP A 269 3.37 -6.22 5.31
C ASP A 269 3.84 -7.66 5.07
N VAL A 270 3.22 -8.59 5.78
CA VAL A 270 3.42 -10.03 5.60
C VAL A 270 3.14 -10.46 4.15
N LEU A 271 2.20 -9.80 3.47
CA LEU A 271 1.91 -10.02 2.06
C LEU A 271 3.13 -9.82 1.16
N ASP A 272 3.94 -8.81 1.45
CA ASP A 272 5.16 -8.51 0.69
C ASP A 272 6.23 -9.60 0.84
N LEU A 273 6.16 -10.39 1.92
CA LEU A 273 7.08 -11.46 2.24
C LEU A 273 6.68 -12.81 1.64
N LEU A 274 5.41 -12.99 1.32
CA LEU A 274 4.91 -14.22 0.74
C LEU A 274 5.26 -14.34 -0.75
N GLY A 275 5.73 -13.25 -1.37
CA GLY A 275 6.31 -13.26 -2.72
C GLY A 275 5.31 -13.70 -3.80
N ARG A 276 4.01 -13.47 -3.58
CA ARG A 276 2.97 -13.82 -4.54
C ARG A 276 2.64 -12.62 -5.40
N ASP A 277 2.75 -12.77 -6.72
CA ASP A 277 2.32 -11.74 -7.65
C ASP A 277 0.79 -11.63 -7.60
N PRO A 278 0.24 -10.42 -7.55
CA PRO A 278 -1.17 -10.23 -7.86
C PRO A 278 -1.43 -10.81 -9.24
N ILE A 279 -2.35 -11.74 -9.31
CA ILE A 279 -2.71 -12.36 -10.59
C ILE A 279 -3.42 -11.31 -11.42
N GLU A 280 -2.83 -10.90 -12.53
CA GLU A 280 -3.51 -10.15 -13.57
C GLU A 280 -4.40 -11.12 -14.36
N VAL A 281 -5.63 -11.27 -13.93
CA VAL A 281 -6.66 -11.90 -14.73
C VAL A 281 -7.22 -10.84 -15.66
N ASP A 282 -7.24 -11.10 -16.97
CA ASP A 282 -8.02 -10.27 -17.90
C ASP A 282 -9.51 -10.49 -17.64
N ILE A 283 -9.97 -9.86 -16.55
CA ILE A 283 -11.37 -9.99 -16.10
C ILE A 283 -12.31 -9.34 -17.12
N GLU A 284 -11.88 -8.29 -17.81
CA GLU A 284 -12.73 -7.57 -18.76
C GLU A 284 -13.21 -8.46 -19.92
N SER A 285 -12.33 -9.30 -20.46
CA SER A 285 -12.68 -10.21 -21.57
C SER A 285 -13.67 -11.30 -21.16
N ILE A 286 -13.71 -11.66 -19.87
CA ILE A 286 -14.47 -12.81 -19.35
C ILE A 286 -15.81 -12.37 -18.74
N MET A 287 -15.91 -11.15 -18.21
CA MET A 287 -17.05 -10.69 -17.42
C MET A 287 -18.28 -10.24 -18.25
N GLY A 288 -18.26 -10.45 -19.55
CA GLY A 288 -19.43 -10.18 -20.40
C GLY A 288 -20.74 -10.86 -19.93
N TYR A 289 -20.63 -12.00 -19.21
CA TYR A 289 -21.78 -12.70 -18.67
C TYR A 289 -22.45 -12.00 -17.46
N VAL A 290 -21.75 -11.08 -16.79
CA VAL A 290 -22.22 -10.32 -15.62
C VAL A 290 -22.96 -9.05 -16.04
N LYS A 291 -22.56 -8.45 -17.17
CA LYS A 291 -23.12 -7.20 -17.67
C LYS A 291 -24.63 -7.30 -17.89
N ASP A 292 -25.35 -6.28 -17.45
CA ASP A 292 -26.82 -6.17 -17.56
C ASP A 292 -27.60 -7.30 -16.86
N LYS A 293 -26.99 -8.03 -15.91
CA LYS A 293 -27.63 -9.09 -15.12
C LYS A 293 -28.00 -8.62 -13.72
N VAL A 294 -28.99 -9.25 -13.14
CA VAL A 294 -29.34 -9.14 -11.73
C VAL A 294 -28.51 -10.19 -10.98
N ILE A 295 -27.63 -9.72 -10.09
CA ILE A 295 -26.67 -10.58 -9.38
C ILE A 295 -26.95 -10.51 -7.88
N MET A 296 -27.02 -11.66 -7.24
CA MET A 296 -27.17 -11.77 -5.79
C MET A 296 -25.89 -12.37 -5.17
N VAL A 297 -25.38 -11.71 -4.14
CA VAL A 297 -24.27 -12.22 -3.31
C VAL A 297 -24.80 -12.49 -1.91
N THR A 298 -24.88 -13.77 -1.51
CA THR A 298 -25.21 -14.13 -0.14
C THR A 298 -23.95 -14.14 0.72
N GLY A 299 -24.06 -13.69 1.97
CA GLY A 299 -22.87 -13.42 2.78
C GLY A 299 -22.06 -12.23 2.25
N GLY A 300 -22.74 -11.27 1.62
CA GLY A 300 -22.12 -10.14 0.92
C GLY A 300 -21.39 -9.15 1.81
N GLY A 301 -21.62 -9.15 3.13
CA GLY A 301 -20.84 -8.41 4.12
C GLY A 301 -19.58 -9.13 4.62
N GLY A 302 -19.43 -10.43 4.30
CA GLY A 302 -18.24 -11.21 4.66
C GLY A 302 -17.00 -10.84 3.85
N SER A 303 -15.82 -11.33 4.25
CA SER A 303 -14.55 -11.00 3.59
C SER A 303 -14.51 -11.35 2.09
N ILE A 304 -15.04 -12.52 1.70
CA ILE A 304 -15.13 -12.93 0.30
C ILE A 304 -16.32 -12.24 -0.39
N GLY A 305 -17.49 -12.20 0.29
CA GLY A 305 -18.70 -11.61 -0.29
C GLY A 305 -18.56 -10.12 -0.59
N SER A 306 -17.93 -9.34 0.28
CA SER A 306 -17.68 -7.92 0.05
C SER A 306 -16.76 -7.67 -1.14
N GLU A 307 -15.72 -8.49 -1.28
CA GLU A 307 -14.83 -8.39 -2.43
C GLU A 307 -15.50 -8.83 -3.74
N LEU A 308 -16.37 -9.87 -3.70
CA LEU A 308 -17.24 -10.21 -4.83
C LEU A 308 -18.08 -9.00 -5.24
N CYS A 309 -18.69 -8.31 -4.27
CA CYS A 309 -19.49 -7.12 -4.55
C CYS A 309 -18.65 -5.99 -5.18
N ARG A 310 -17.40 -5.75 -4.70
CA ARG A 310 -16.48 -4.74 -5.26
C ARG A 310 -16.14 -5.02 -6.72
N GLN A 311 -15.74 -6.26 -7.00
CA GLN A 311 -15.35 -6.64 -8.36
C GLN A 311 -16.56 -6.72 -9.31
N LEU A 312 -17.68 -7.25 -8.86
CA LEU A 312 -18.90 -7.36 -9.68
C LEU A 312 -19.46 -5.98 -10.09
N VAL A 313 -19.47 -5.01 -9.17
CA VAL A 313 -20.08 -3.69 -9.44
C VAL A 313 -19.34 -2.93 -10.55
N SER A 314 -18.03 -3.10 -10.69
CA SER A 314 -17.20 -2.47 -11.72
C SER A 314 -17.60 -2.90 -13.14
N HIS A 315 -18.21 -4.10 -13.29
CA HIS A 315 -18.65 -4.67 -14.56
C HIS A 315 -20.09 -4.34 -14.94
N LYS A 316 -20.68 -3.32 -14.31
CA LYS A 316 -21.98 -2.73 -14.63
C LYS A 316 -23.12 -3.75 -14.70
N PRO A 317 -23.38 -4.50 -13.61
CA PRO A 317 -24.56 -5.34 -13.53
C PRO A 317 -25.82 -4.46 -13.60
N LYS A 318 -26.95 -5.02 -14.07
CA LYS A 318 -28.26 -4.34 -14.02
C LYS A 318 -28.64 -3.99 -12.58
N GLN A 319 -28.36 -4.91 -11.65
CA GLN A 319 -28.56 -4.74 -10.22
C GLN A 319 -27.65 -5.69 -9.44
N LEU A 320 -27.05 -5.20 -8.37
CA LEU A 320 -26.29 -5.99 -7.39
C LEU A 320 -27.06 -6.07 -6.09
N ILE A 321 -27.37 -7.29 -5.62
CA ILE A 321 -28.09 -7.56 -4.38
C ILE A 321 -27.11 -8.11 -3.37
N ILE A 322 -26.90 -7.39 -2.28
CA ILE A 322 -26.12 -7.81 -1.12
C ILE A 322 -27.10 -8.42 -0.12
N PHE A 323 -26.98 -9.72 0.16
CA PHE A 323 -27.82 -10.41 1.13
C PHE A 323 -26.97 -10.95 2.27
N ASP A 324 -27.16 -10.43 3.47
CA ASP A 324 -26.38 -10.83 4.65
C ASP A 324 -27.24 -10.84 5.91
N ILE A 325 -26.86 -11.67 6.88
CA ILE A 325 -27.51 -11.69 8.20
C ILE A 325 -26.96 -10.59 9.12
N TYR A 326 -25.71 -10.15 8.91
CA TYR A 326 -25.02 -9.18 9.75
C TYR A 326 -25.09 -7.78 9.13
N GLU A 327 -25.94 -6.93 9.75
CA GLU A 327 -26.26 -5.61 9.21
C GLU A 327 -25.05 -4.66 9.09
N ASN A 328 -24.16 -4.66 10.08
CA ASN A 328 -23.05 -3.69 10.10
C ASN A 328 -22.11 -3.89 8.90
N ASN A 329 -21.66 -5.12 8.66
CA ASN A 329 -20.79 -5.39 7.52
C ASN A 329 -21.51 -5.16 6.18
N ALA A 330 -22.81 -5.47 6.11
CA ALA A 330 -23.61 -5.21 4.91
C ALA A 330 -23.79 -3.70 4.66
N TYR A 331 -23.91 -2.92 5.73
CA TYR A 331 -23.96 -1.46 5.65
C TYR A 331 -22.61 -0.86 5.20
N ASP A 332 -21.51 -1.35 5.78
CA ASP A 332 -20.17 -0.85 5.43
C ASP A 332 -19.87 -1.01 3.94
N ILE A 333 -20.07 -2.22 3.39
CA ILE A 333 -19.87 -2.44 1.95
C ILE A 333 -20.86 -1.63 1.11
N GLN A 334 -22.11 -1.44 1.53
CA GLN A 334 -23.06 -0.60 0.82
C GLN A 334 -22.56 0.85 0.74
N GLN A 335 -22.06 1.43 1.84
CA GLN A 335 -21.56 2.80 1.85
C GLN A 335 -20.32 2.95 0.96
N GLU A 336 -19.40 1.99 1.05
CA GLU A 336 -18.21 1.96 0.20
C GLU A 336 -18.58 1.96 -1.29
N LEU A 337 -19.51 1.08 -1.71
CA LEU A 337 -19.93 0.99 -3.10
C LEU A 337 -20.69 2.24 -3.57
N LYS A 338 -21.49 2.87 -2.71
CA LYS A 338 -22.16 4.14 -3.04
C LYS A 338 -21.19 5.30 -3.27
N ILE A 339 -20.09 5.33 -2.53
CA ILE A 339 -19.06 6.37 -2.68
C ILE A 339 -18.27 6.15 -3.97
N ASN A 340 -17.83 4.91 -4.21
CA ASN A 340 -16.95 4.59 -5.33
C ASN A 340 -17.70 4.42 -6.67
N TYR A 341 -18.96 4.01 -6.62
CA TYR A 341 -19.83 3.74 -7.79
C TYR A 341 -21.23 4.36 -7.60
N PRO A 342 -21.36 5.69 -7.59
CA PRO A 342 -22.62 6.37 -7.25
C PRO A 342 -23.78 6.03 -8.19
N ASP A 343 -23.50 5.66 -9.44
CA ASP A 343 -24.50 5.31 -10.45
C ASP A 343 -24.90 3.83 -10.43
N ALA A 344 -24.26 3.00 -9.59
CA ALA A 344 -24.53 1.57 -9.54
C ALA A 344 -25.85 1.27 -8.79
N ASN A 345 -26.67 0.40 -9.36
CA ASN A 345 -27.90 -0.06 -8.71
C ASN A 345 -27.60 -1.16 -7.70
N VAL A 346 -27.30 -0.78 -6.46
CA VAL A 346 -26.97 -1.68 -5.35
C VAL A 346 -28.11 -1.71 -4.35
N VAL A 347 -28.61 -2.91 -4.03
CA VAL A 347 -29.63 -3.16 -3.02
C VAL A 347 -29.07 -4.04 -1.92
N THR A 348 -29.18 -3.58 -0.67
CA THR A 348 -28.74 -4.34 0.50
C THR A 348 -29.92 -4.84 1.29
N LEU A 349 -29.97 -6.15 1.51
CA LEU A 349 -31.06 -6.85 2.17
C LEU A 349 -30.53 -7.64 3.37
N ILE A 350 -31.14 -7.43 4.51
CA ILE A 350 -30.81 -8.20 5.72
C ILE A 350 -31.71 -9.41 5.81
N GLY A 351 -31.08 -10.58 6.00
CA GLY A 351 -31.80 -11.84 6.14
C GLY A 351 -30.87 -13.04 6.31
N SER A 352 -31.42 -14.11 6.86
CA SER A 352 -30.72 -15.40 7.01
C SER A 352 -31.06 -16.35 5.87
N ILE A 353 -30.03 -17.04 5.34
CA ILE A 353 -30.23 -18.13 4.36
C ILE A 353 -31.01 -19.32 4.94
N ARG A 354 -31.13 -19.40 6.27
CA ARG A 354 -31.97 -20.39 6.97
C ARG A 354 -33.46 -20.09 6.85
N ASN A 355 -33.84 -18.84 6.58
CA ASN A 355 -35.23 -18.40 6.51
C ASN A 355 -35.77 -18.53 5.09
N VAL A 356 -36.51 -19.62 4.83
CA VAL A 356 -37.09 -19.94 3.52
C VAL A 356 -38.02 -18.83 3.03
N SER A 357 -38.95 -18.35 3.89
CA SER A 357 -39.95 -17.33 3.51
C SER A 357 -39.28 -16.03 3.09
N ARG A 358 -38.19 -15.63 3.78
CA ARG A 358 -37.41 -14.45 3.42
C ARG A 358 -36.68 -14.63 2.08
N LEU A 359 -36.03 -15.77 1.88
CA LEU A 359 -35.40 -16.10 0.60
C LEU A 359 -36.41 -16.10 -0.54
N GLU A 360 -37.56 -16.75 -0.35
CA GLU A 360 -38.62 -16.80 -1.35
C GLU A 360 -39.10 -15.40 -1.74
N SER A 361 -39.38 -14.55 -0.78
CA SER A 361 -39.73 -13.14 -1.00
C SER A 361 -38.72 -12.40 -1.83
N VAL A 362 -37.43 -12.58 -1.52
CA VAL A 362 -36.30 -11.92 -2.21
C VAL A 362 -36.16 -12.42 -3.65
N PHE A 363 -36.15 -13.76 -3.84
CA PHE A 363 -36.05 -14.34 -5.18
C PHE A 363 -37.25 -14.01 -6.07
N ALA A 364 -38.48 -14.00 -5.52
CA ALA A 364 -39.68 -13.62 -6.25
C ALA A 364 -39.64 -12.15 -6.71
N GLN A 365 -39.16 -11.27 -5.83
CA GLN A 365 -39.14 -9.83 -6.11
C GLN A 365 -38.04 -9.46 -7.11
N TYR A 366 -36.80 -9.96 -6.90
CA TYR A 366 -35.64 -9.50 -7.64
C TYR A 366 -35.25 -10.39 -8.81
N LYS A 367 -35.65 -11.67 -8.81
CA LYS A 367 -35.36 -12.66 -9.85
C LYS A 367 -33.91 -12.65 -10.31
N PRO A 368 -32.93 -12.97 -9.44
CA PRO A 368 -31.51 -12.92 -9.79
C PRO A 368 -31.18 -13.86 -10.96
N ASP A 369 -30.39 -13.37 -11.91
CA ASP A 369 -29.87 -14.19 -13.01
C ASP A 369 -28.68 -15.05 -12.51
N ILE A 370 -27.89 -14.50 -11.59
CA ILE A 370 -26.67 -15.14 -11.07
C ILE A 370 -26.67 -15.04 -9.55
N VAL A 371 -26.30 -16.13 -8.87
CA VAL A 371 -26.13 -16.17 -7.42
C VAL A 371 -24.69 -16.58 -7.10
N TYR A 372 -23.97 -15.73 -6.37
CA TYR A 372 -22.74 -16.08 -5.69
C TYR A 372 -23.03 -16.38 -4.23
N HIS A 373 -22.83 -17.64 -3.83
CA HIS A 373 -23.17 -18.10 -2.50
C HIS A 373 -21.93 -18.19 -1.61
N ALA A 374 -21.68 -17.12 -0.84
CA ALA A 374 -20.54 -17.01 0.08
C ALA A 374 -20.95 -17.04 1.58
N ALA A 375 -22.25 -17.19 1.87
CA ALA A 375 -22.74 -17.28 3.24
C ALA A 375 -22.42 -18.64 3.86
N ALA A 376 -21.56 -18.68 4.88
CA ALA A 376 -21.23 -19.89 5.63
C ALA A 376 -20.60 -19.56 6.98
N HIS A 377 -20.75 -20.45 7.96
CA HIS A 377 -19.92 -20.50 9.16
C HIS A 377 -18.62 -21.24 8.86
N LYS A 378 -17.47 -20.59 9.11
CA LYS A 378 -16.14 -21.09 8.68
C LYS A 378 -15.16 -21.44 9.80
N HIS A 379 -15.44 -21.01 11.04
CA HIS A 379 -14.51 -21.21 12.15
C HIS A 379 -14.59 -22.63 12.71
N VAL A 380 -13.59 -23.45 12.36
CA VAL A 380 -13.53 -24.86 12.78
C VAL A 380 -13.75 -25.04 14.29
N PRO A 381 -13.03 -24.35 15.20
CA PRO A 381 -13.21 -24.58 16.64
C PRO A 381 -14.63 -24.26 17.14
N LEU A 382 -15.28 -23.23 16.56
CA LEU A 382 -16.64 -22.88 16.95
C LEU A 382 -17.66 -23.89 16.43
N MET A 383 -17.44 -24.45 15.25
CA MET A 383 -18.33 -25.44 14.65
C MET A 383 -18.15 -26.83 15.30
N GLU A 384 -16.98 -27.09 15.86
CA GLU A 384 -16.80 -28.30 16.71
C GLU A 384 -17.58 -28.21 18.03
N VAL A 385 -17.73 -27.02 18.59
CA VAL A 385 -18.53 -26.78 19.80
C VAL A 385 -20.04 -26.69 19.48
N SER A 386 -20.39 -26.21 18.29
CA SER A 386 -21.79 -25.99 17.88
C SER A 386 -22.07 -26.65 16.52
N PRO A 387 -22.02 -27.99 16.46
CA PRO A 387 -22.16 -28.71 15.20
C PRO A 387 -23.55 -28.57 14.56
N ASP A 388 -24.62 -28.47 15.38
CA ASP A 388 -25.97 -28.22 14.91
C ASP A 388 -26.08 -26.91 14.14
N GLU A 389 -25.48 -25.84 14.63
CA GLU A 389 -25.47 -24.55 13.96
C GLU A 389 -24.67 -24.57 12.64
N ALA A 390 -23.60 -25.39 12.57
CA ALA A 390 -22.89 -25.61 11.31
C ALA A 390 -23.80 -26.25 10.26
N VAL A 391 -24.58 -27.27 10.63
CA VAL A 391 -25.53 -27.92 9.72
C VAL A 391 -26.69 -26.99 9.36
N LYS A 392 -27.32 -26.34 10.36
CA LYS A 392 -28.42 -25.39 10.10
C LYS A 392 -28.01 -24.29 9.13
N ASN A 393 -26.81 -23.72 9.30
CA ASN A 393 -26.38 -22.61 8.46
C ASN A 393 -25.78 -23.08 7.13
N ASN A 394 -24.79 -23.97 7.17
CA ASN A 394 -24.08 -24.34 5.96
C ASN A 394 -24.90 -25.28 5.08
N VAL A 395 -25.40 -26.39 5.64
CA VAL A 395 -26.13 -27.40 4.86
C VAL A 395 -27.53 -26.93 4.51
N VAL A 396 -28.36 -26.67 5.54
CA VAL A 396 -29.77 -26.29 5.31
C VAL A 396 -29.86 -24.93 4.62
N GLY A 397 -28.98 -23.99 4.99
CA GLY A 397 -28.90 -22.68 4.33
C GLY A 397 -28.57 -22.78 2.84
N THR A 398 -27.53 -23.55 2.48
CA THR A 398 -27.16 -23.78 1.06
C THR A 398 -28.28 -24.48 0.31
N TRP A 399 -28.89 -25.50 0.91
CA TRP A 399 -30.01 -26.21 0.32
C TRP A 399 -31.21 -25.28 0.03
N ASN A 400 -31.56 -24.41 0.98
CA ASN A 400 -32.61 -23.42 0.78
C ASN A 400 -32.30 -22.47 -0.39
N VAL A 401 -31.05 -21.94 -0.47
CA VAL A 401 -30.67 -21.03 -1.55
C VAL A 401 -30.66 -21.75 -2.90
N ALA A 402 -30.16 -23.01 -2.97
CA ALA A 402 -30.16 -23.82 -4.19
C ALA A 402 -31.57 -24.10 -4.66
N ARG A 403 -32.51 -24.47 -3.76
CA ARG A 403 -33.92 -24.68 -4.07
C ARG A 403 -34.59 -23.42 -4.59
N MET A 404 -34.27 -22.23 -4.04
CA MET A 404 -34.80 -20.97 -4.57
C MET A 404 -34.20 -20.63 -5.93
N ALA A 405 -32.94 -20.90 -6.15
CA ALA A 405 -32.27 -20.70 -7.42
C ALA A 405 -32.92 -21.53 -8.53
N ASP A 406 -33.19 -22.80 -8.28
CA ASP A 406 -33.91 -23.69 -9.19
C ASP A 406 -35.35 -23.20 -9.43
N LYS A 407 -36.10 -22.95 -8.36
CA LYS A 407 -37.51 -22.53 -8.43
C LYS A 407 -37.71 -21.24 -9.24
N TYR A 408 -36.79 -20.28 -9.13
CA TYR A 408 -36.90 -18.97 -9.78
C TYR A 408 -36.08 -18.84 -11.06
N GLY A 409 -35.48 -19.93 -11.53
CA GLY A 409 -34.82 -20.01 -12.84
C GLY A 409 -33.53 -19.18 -12.91
N VAL A 410 -32.75 -19.18 -11.84
CA VAL A 410 -31.38 -18.63 -11.83
C VAL A 410 -30.58 -19.32 -12.92
N LYS A 411 -29.80 -18.57 -13.70
CA LYS A 411 -29.02 -19.18 -14.79
C LYS A 411 -27.75 -19.83 -14.26
N LYS A 412 -27.09 -19.19 -13.25
CA LYS A 412 -25.82 -19.65 -12.72
C LYS A 412 -25.75 -19.49 -11.21
N PHE A 413 -25.34 -20.56 -10.54
CA PHE A 413 -25.16 -20.61 -9.10
C PHE A 413 -23.71 -21.00 -8.79
N VAL A 414 -22.93 -20.07 -8.22
CA VAL A 414 -21.53 -20.29 -7.88
C VAL A 414 -21.37 -20.33 -6.37
N MET A 415 -21.03 -21.49 -5.82
CA MET A 415 -20.83 -21.69 -4.37
C MET A 415 -19.35 -21.57 -4.00
N ILE A 416 -19.07 -20.79 -2.99
CA ILE A 416 -17.74 -20.74 -2.37
C ILE A 416 -17.55 -21.98 -1.49
N SER A 417 -16.50 -22.77 -1.77
CA SER A 417 -16.09 -23.94 -0.99
C SER A 417 -14.69 -23.77 -0.42
N THR A 418 -14.12 -24.83 0.13
CA THR A 418 -12.84 -24.80 0.86
C THR A 418 -12.06 -26.12 0.68
N ASP A 419 -10.75 -26.05 0.84
CA ASP A 419 -9.83 -27.18 0.96
C ASP A 419 -10.24 -28.17 2.08
N LYS A 420 -10.90 -27.67 3.13
CA LYS A 420 -11.35 -28.49 4.28
C LYS A 420 -12.54 -29.40 3.98
N ALA A 421 -13.17 -29.24 2.81
CA ALA A 421 -14.18 -30.18 2.29
C ALA A 421 -13.57 -31.47 1.75
N VAL A 422 -12.25 -31.50 1.56
CA VAL A 422 -11.49 -32.68 1.10
C VAL A 422 -11.11 -33.53 2.30
N ASN A 423 -11.53 -34.81 2.32
CA ASN A 423 -11.29 -35.73 3.45
C ASN A 423 -11.52 -35.03 4.81
N PRO A 424 -12.71 -34.55 5.11
CA PRO A 424 -12.94 -33.66 6.23
C PRO A 424 -12.66 -34.38 7.58
N THR A 425 -11.88 -33.71 8.46
CA THR A 425 -11.61 -34.12 9.83
C THR A 425 -12.39 -33.32 10.85
N ASN A 426 -13.21 -32.38 10.40
CA ASN A 426 -13.99 -31.49 11.24
C ASN A 426 -15.40 -31.26 10.68
N VAL A 427 -16.29 -30.85 11.59
CA VAL A 427 -17.71 -30.60 11.28
C VAL A 427 -17.88 -29.55 10.17
N MET A 428 -17.13 -28.45 10.22
CA MET A 428 -17.22 -27.38 9.21
C MET A 428 -16.87 -27.92 7.81
N GLY A 429 -15.76 -28.69 7.70
CA GLY A 429 -15.38 -29.33 6.44
C GLY A 429 -16.42 -30.32 5.93
N ALA A 430 -16.96 -31.18 6.83
CA ALA A 430 -18.04 -32.12 6.49
C ALA A 430 -19.29 -31.39 5.98
N THR A 431 -19.70 -30.29 6.63
CA THR A 431 -20.85 -29.50 6.16
C THR A 431 -20.59 -28.87 4.78
N LYS A 432 -19.35 -28.42 4.48
CA LYS A 432 -19.00 -27.89 3.16
C LYS A 432 -18.97 -28.97 2.08
N ARG A 433 -18.52 -30.18 2.44
CA ARG A 433 -18.60 -31.34 1.53
C ARG A 433 -20.06 -31.65 1.16
N ILE A 434 -20.99 -31.65 2.12
CA ILE A 434 -22.42 -31.82 1.85
C ILE A 434 -22.94 -30.69 0.95
N CYS A 435 -22.49 -29.46 1.14
CA CYS A 435 -22.86 -28.36 0.26
C CYS A 435 -22.42 -28.60 -1.19
N GLU A 436 -21.23 -29.17 -1.44
CA GLU A 436 -20.77 -29.56 -2.77
C GLU A 436 -21.66 -30.67 -3.36
N MET A 437 -22.06 -31.65 -2.56
CA MET A 437 -22.99 -32.70 -2.99
C MET A 437 -24.38 -32.11 -3.35
N ILE A 438 -24.89 -31.12 -2.59
CA ILE A 438 -26.11 -30.38 -2.91
C ILE A 438 -25.98 -29.70 -4.28
N VAL A 439 -24.89 -28.99 -4.51
CA VAL A 439 -24.61 -28.29 -5.78
C VAL A 439 -24.60 -29.26 -6.96
N GLN A 440 -23.93 -30.41 -6.82
CA GLN A 440 -23.89 -31.43 -7.88
C GLN A 440 -25.25 -32.07 -8.12
N THR A 441 -26.02 -32.41 -7.08
CA THR A 441 -27.35 -33.00 -7.20
C THR A 441 -28.32 -32.02 -7.91
N TYR A 442 -28.29 -30.73 -7.50
CA TYR A 442 -29.15 -29.74 -8.14
C TYR A 442 -28.76 -29.48 -9.60
N ASN A 443 -27.50 -29.59 -9.96
CA ASN A 443 -27.08 -29.46 -11.35
C ASN A 443 -27.68 -30.54 -12.25
N GLU A 444 -27.95 -31.74 -11.74
CA GLU A 444 -28.53 -32.83 -12.52
C GLU A 444 -30.05 -32.68 -12.73
N ILE A 445 -30.76 -32.05 -11.79
CA ILE A 445 -32.23 -31.94 -11.79
C ILE A 445 -32.76 -30.57 -12.20
N SER A 446 -31.90 -29.55 -12.23
CA SER A 446 -32.24 -28.16 -12.53
C SER A 446 -31.73 -27.72 -13.90
N LYS A 447 -32.28 -26.60 -14.39
CA LYS A 447 -31.75 -25.89 -15.58
C LYS A 447 -30.69 -24.84 -15.23
N THR A 448 -30.40 -24.66 -13.96
CA THR A 448 -29.39 -23.76 -13.45
C THR A 448 -28.03 -24.44 -13.50
N ASP A 449 -27.00 -23.75 -13.98
CA ASP A 449 -25.62 -24.22 -13.90
C ASP A 449 -25.14 -24.07 -12.45
N PHE A 450 -25.10 -25.16 -11.69
CA PHE A 450 -24.60 -25.20 -10.32
C PHE A 450 -23.15 -25.60 -10.29
N VAL A 451 -22.29 -24.78 -9.66
CA VAL A 451 -20.87 -25.07 -9.53
C VAL A 451 -20.34 -24.69 -8.16
N ALA A 452 -19.25 -25.32 -7.73
CA ALA A 452 -18.54 -24.98 -6.52
C ALA A 452 -17.09 -24.57 -6.85
N VAL A 453 -16.50 -23.67 -6.04
CA VAL A 453 -15.11 -23.24 -6.17
C VAL A 453 -14.40 -23.44 -4.85
N ARG A 454 -13.39 -24.32 -4.84
CA ARG A 454 -12.53 -24.62 -3.69
C ARG A 454 -11.27 -23.78 -3.73
N PHE A 455 -10.92 -23.23 -2.58
CA PHE A 455 -9.61 -22.65 -2.32
C PHE A 455 -9.24 -22.76 -0.84
N GLY A 456 -7.97 -22.56 -0.53
CA GLY A 456 -7.44 -22.64 0.84
C GLY A 456 -7.68 -21.36 1.63
N ASN A 457 -6.70 -21.01 2.50
CA ASN A 457 -6.88 -19.82 3.33
C ASN A 457 -6.68 -18.53 2.53
N VAL A 458 -7.41 -17.48 2.90
CA VAL A 458 -7.22 -16.14 2.37
C VAL A 458 -6.64 -15.22 3.42
N LEU A 459 -5.70 -14.38 3.00
CA LEU A 459 -4.95 -13.47 3.86
C LEU A 459 -5.83 -12.33 4.35
N GLY A 460 -5.71 -11.99 5.62
CA GLY A 460 -6.40 -10.83 6.20
C GLY A 460 -7.91 -11.00 6.39
N SER A 461 -8.48 -12.20 6.15
CA SER A 461 -9.90 -12.43 6.41
C SER A 461 -10.22 -12.36 7.90
N ASN A 462 -11.44 -11.91 8.24
CA ASN A 462 -11.90 -11.77 9.62
C ASN A 462 -11.73 -13.07 10.42
N GLY A 463 -11.08 -12.98 11.59
CA GLY A 463 -10.80 -14.10 12.47
C GLY A 463 -9.73 -15.08 11.98
N SER A 464 -8.98 -14.75 10.92
CA SER A 464 -7.84 -15.57 10.46
C SER A 464 -6.59 -15.37 11.31
N VAL A 465 -5.54 -16.16 11.03
CA VAL A 465 -4.31 -16.24 11.82
C VAL A 465 -3.54 -14.90 11.87
N ILE A 466 -3.48 -14.14 10.77
CA ILE A 466 -2.75 -12.86 10.72
C ILE A 466 -3.36 -11.80 11.65
N PRO A 467 -4.66 -11.48 11.59
CA PRO A 467 -5.30 -10.59 12.56
C PRO A 467 -5.17 -11.07 14.02
N LEU A 468 -5.17 -12.38 14.25
CA LEU A 468 -4.95 -12.92 15.59
C LEU A 468 -3.53 -12.61 16.08
N PHE A 469 -2.52 -12.91 15.28
CA PHE A 469 -1.12 -12.63 15.62
C PHE A 469 -0.87 -11.15 15.85
N LYS A 470 -1.39 -10.26 14.98
CA LYS A 470 -1.28 -8.80 15.15
C LYS A 470 -1.84 -8.36 16.51
N ARG A 471 -3.04 -8.81 16.88
CA ARG A 471 -3.63 -8.50 18.20
C ARG A 471 -2.82 -9.03 19.37
N GLN A 472 -2.25 -10.24 19.25
CA GLN A 472 -1.40 -10.82 20.30
C GLN A 472 -0.10 -10.02 20.45
N ILE A 473 0.50 -9.57 19.35
CA ILE A 473 1.69 -8.73 19.36
C ILE A 473 1.39 -7.37 19.99
N GLU A 474 0.30 -6.74 19.61
CA GLU A 474 -0.17 -5.46 20.18
C GLU A 474 -0.46 -5.57 21.68
N ALA A 475 -0.91 -6.74 22.14
CA ALA A 475 -1.17 -7.03 23.57
C ALA A 475 0.11 -7.38 24.36
N GLY A 476 1.30 -7.42 23.74
CA GLY A 476 2.55 -7.80 24.38
C GLY A 476 2.85 -9.30 24.40
N GLY A 477 2.12 -10.10 23.66
CA GLY A 477 2.36 -11.54 23.47
C GLY A 477 1.80 -12.44 24.60
N PRO A 478 2.14 -13.73 24.61
CA PRO A 478 2.88 -14.44 23.58
C PRO A 478 2.06 -14.66 22.30
N VAL A 479 2.74 -14.86 21.16
CA VAL A 479 2.10 -15.29 19.92
C VAL A 479 1.85 -16.79 19.98
N THR A 480 0.61 -17.25 19.72
CA THR A 480 0.25 -18.66 19.84
C THR A 480 0.21 -19.36 18.49
N VAL A 481 1.01 -20.41 18.32
CA VAL A 481 1.05 -21.29 17.15
C VAL A 481 0.63 -22.68 17.58
N THR A 482 -0.20 -23.37 16.79
CA THR A 482 -0.72 -24.68 17.18
C THR A 482 0.34 -25.77 17.08
N ASP A 483 1.14 -25.79 16.01
CA ASP A 483 2.25 -26.73 15.83
C ASP A 483 3.37 -26.07 15.02
N PRO A 484 4.66 -26.30 15.34
CA PRO A 484 5.78 -25.71 14.60
C PRO A 484 5.89 -26.15 13.13
N ASN A 485 5.29 -27.30 12.78
CA ASN A 485 5.34 -27.86 11.43
C ASN A 485 4.05 -27.61 10.64
N ILE A 486 3.05 -26.93 11.22
CA ILE A 486 1.79 -26.68 10.54
C ILE A 486 2.01 -25.79 9.32
N ILE A 487 1.49 -26.22 8.18
CA ILE A 487 1.54 -25.46 6.94
C ILE A 487 0.14 -25.14 6.43
N ARG A 488 0.02 -24.00 5.76
CA ARG A 488 -1.22 -23.59 5.09
C ARG A 488 -0.89 -22.93 3.76
N TYR A 489 -1.81 -23.08 2.83
CA TYR A 489 -1.78 -22.32 1.58
C TYR A 489 -2.48 -20.98 1.79
N PHE A 490 -1.94 -19.93 1.19
CA PHE A 490 -2.51 -18.60 1.28
C PHE A 490 -2.66 -17.93 -0.08
N MET A 491 -3.75 -17.18 -0.23
CA MET A 491 -4.06 -16.36 -1.38
C MET A 491 -4.57 -15.01 -0.89
N THR A 492 -4.42 -13.94 -1.65
CA THR A 492 -5.07 -12.67 -1.31
C THR A 492 -6.58 -12.75 -1.58
N ILE A 493 -7.39 -11.95 -0.87
CA ILE A 493 -8.84 -11.96 -1.09
C ILE A 493 -9.19 -11.49 -2.50
N PRO A 494 -8.62 -10.39 -3.04
CA PRO A 494 -8.88 -9.97 -4.41
C PRO A 494 -8.53 -11.02 -5.45
N GLU A 495 -7.38 -11.70 -5.29
CA GLU A 495 -6.94 -12.79 -6.16
C GLU A 495 -7.93 -13.95 -6.15
N ALA A 496 -8.30 -14.44 -4.97
CA ALA A 496 -9.26 -15.53 -4.83
C ALA A 496 -10.60 -15.21 -5.51
N VAL A 497 -11.09 -13.98 -5.32
CA VAL A 497 -12.35 -13.53 -5.89
C VAL A 497 -12.26 -13.38 -7.42
N SER A 498 -11.18 -12.85 -7.95
CA SER A 498 -10.97 -12.76 -9.40
C SER A 498 -11.00 -14.14 -10.05
N LEU A 499 -10.35 -15.14 -9.44
CA LEU A 499 -10.38 -16.52 -9.93
C LEU A 499 -11.77 -17.18 -9.75
N VAL A 500 -12.51 -16.86 -8.69
CA VAL A 500 -13.90 -17.33 -8.50
C VAL A 500 -14.81 -16.78 -9.60
N LEU A 501 -14.69 -15.49 -9.94
CA LEU A 501 -15.45 -14.87 -11.02
C LEU A 501 -15.11 -15.51 -12.37
N GLN A 502 -13.85 -15.81 -12.61
CA GLN A 502 -13.42 -16.48 -13.83
C GLN A 502 -13.90 -17.94 -13.89
N ALA A 503 -13.83 -18.68 -12.78
CA ALA A 503 -14.40 -20.03 -12.69
C ALA A 503 -15.91 -19.98 -12.97
N GLY A 504 -16.62 -18.97 -12.46
CA GLY A 504 -18.01 -18.71 -12.79
C GLY A 504 -18.26 -18.46 -14.27
N ALA A 505 -17.34 -17.82 -15.00
CA ALA A 505 -17.43 -17.66 -16.45
C ALA A 505 -17.26 -19.00 -17.19
N TYR A 506 -16.32 -19.84 -16.75
CA TYR A 506 -16.06 -21.16 -17.35
C TYR A 506 -17.13 -22.21 -17.03
N ALA A 507 -17.96 -21.97 -16.01
CA ALA A 507 -18.94 -22.92 -15.54
C ALA A 507 -19.93 -23.34 -16.61
N LYS A 508 -20.07 -24.66 -16.79
CA LYS A 508 -21.03 -25.35 -17.70
C LYS A 508 -22.05 -26.17 -16.91
N GLY A 509 -21.86 -26.29 -15.60
CA GLY A 509 -22.70 -27.00 -14.65
C GLY A 509 -22.08 -28.31 -14.13
N GLY A 510 -22.10 -28.49 -12.81
CA GLY A 510 -21.62 -29.69 -12.11
C GLY A 510 -20.14 -29.68 -11.74
N GLU A 511 -19.36 -28.69 -12.18
CA GLU A 511 -17.94 -28.61 -11.89
C GLU A 511 -17.67 -28.22 -10.44
N ILE A 512 -16.61 -28.82 -9.89
CA ILE A 512 -15.93 -28.35 -8.70
C ILE A 512 -14.61 -27.75 -9.17
N PHE A 513 -14.54 -26.44 -9.25
CA PHE A 513 -13.30 -25.74 -9.57
C PHE A 513 -12.37 -25.72 -8.36
N ILE A 514 -11.07 -25.88 -8.61
CA ILE A 514 -10.01 -25.90 -7.61
C ILE A 514 -9.00 -24.83 -8.00
N LEU A 515 -8.79 -23.86 -7.12
CA LEU A 515 -7.83 -22.79 -7.38
C LEU A 515 -6.42 -23.22 -6.96
N ASP A 516 -5.44 -22.92 -7.80
CA ASP A 516 -4.03 -23.12 -7.47
C ASP A 516 -3.63 -22.15 -6.35
N MET A 517 -3.23 -22.71 -5.22
CA MET A 517 -2.87 -21.96 -4.01
C MET A 517 -1.38 -21.59 -3.96
N GLY A 518 -0.58 -21.98 -4.96
CA GLY A 518 0.87 -21.77 -5.00
C GLY A 518 1.61 -22.48 -3.87
N GLU A 519 2.71 -21.89 -3.40
CA GLU A 519 3.58 -22.49 -2.40
C GLU A 519 2.99 -22.51 -0.99
N PRO A 520 3.19 -23.61 -0.24
CA PRO A 520 2.74 -23.70 1.13
C PRO A 520 3.59 -22.84 2.08
N VAL A 521 2.96 -22.28 3.12
CA VAL A 521 3.60 -21.39 4.09
C VAL A 521 3.54 -22.03 5.49
N LYS A 522 4.69 -22.11 6.18
CA LYS A 522 4.75 -22.48 7.59
C LYS A 522 4.17 -21.36 8.46
N ILE A 523 3.22 -21.71 9.32
CA ILE A 523 2.59 -20.74 10.23
C ILE A 523 3.58 -20.21 11.27
N ASP A 524 4.55 -21.03 11.66
CA ASP A 524 5.64 -20.65 12.54
C ASP A 524 6.53 -19.55 11.93
N ASP A 525 6.89 -19.69 10.66
CA ASP A 525 7.66 -18.67 9.94
C ASP A 525 6.84 -17.37 9.76
N LEU A 526 5.54 -17.51 9.54
CA LEU A 526 4.61 -16.39 9.47
C LEU A 526 4.57 -15.60 10.79
N ALA A 527 4.50 -16.31 11.93
CA ALA A 527 4.53 -15.72 13.27
C ALA A 527 5.84 -14.98 13.53
N LYS A 528 6.99 -15.63 13.26
CA LYS A 528 8.32 -15.03 13.38
C LYS A 528 8.48 -13.77 12.55
N ASN A 529 7.98 -13.81 11.33
CA ASN A 529 8.02 -12.65 10.42
C ASN A 529 7.19 -11.48 10.95
N LEU A 530 5.97 -11.75 11.44
CA LEU A 530 5.10 -10.71 12.00
C LEU A 530 5.70 -10.07 13.26
N ILE A 531 6.29 -10.85 14.14
CA ILE A 531 6.97 -10.35 15.35
C ILE A 531 8.08 -9.39 14.95
N ARG A 532 8.95 -9.79 14.00
CA ARG A 532 10.07 -8.96 13.52
C ARG A 532 9.59 -7.69 12.80
N LEU A 533 8.59 -7.82 11.93
CA LEU A 533 8.00 -6.66 11.24
C LEU A 533 7.34 -5.66 12.19
N SER A 534 6.93 -6.11 13.37
CA SER A 534 6.40 -5.25 14.42
C SER A 534 7.50 -4.62 15.30
N GLY A 535 8.78 -4.83 14.97
CA GLY A 535 9.91 -4.25 15.68
C GLY A 535 10.33 -4.98 16.95
N TYR A 536 9.87 -6.22 17.15
CA TYR A 536 10.20 -7.02 18.35
C TYR A 536 11.23 -8.10 18.04
N THR A 537 12.11 -8.36 19.00
CA THR A 537 13.12 -9.42 18.93
C THR A 537 12.54 -10.71 19.49
N LEU A 538 12.51 -11.77 18.67
CA LEU A 538 12.01 -13.07 19.06
C LEU A 538 12.86 -13.67 20.21
N GLY A 539 12.20 -14.16 21.26
CA GLY A 539 12.85 -14.76 22.43
C GLY A 539 13.41 -13.76 23.45
N VAL A 540 13.33 -12.45 23.15
CA VAL A 540 13.72 -11.35 24.07
C VAL A 540 12.47 -10.53 24.43
N ASP A 541 11.85 -9.89 23.44
CA ASP A 541 10.68 -9.03 23.65
C ASP A 541 9.37 -9.80 23.47
N MET A 542 9.38 -10.86 22.65
CA MET A 542 8.18 -11.60 22.25
C MET A 542 8.49 -13.10 22.12
N GLU A 543 7.64 -13.93 22.72
CA GLU A 543 7.74 -15.39 22.64
C GLU A 543 6.67 -15.99 21.72
N ILE A 544 6.98 -17.14 21.12
CA ILE A 544 6.01 -18.01 20.46
C ILE A 544 5.68 -19.16 21.39
N LYS A 545 4.39 -19.35 21.70
CA LYS A 545 3.88 -20.45 22.50
C LYS A 545 3.19 -21.48 21.61
N TYR A 546 3.64 -22.75 21.68
CA TYR A 546 2.99 -23.85 20.97
C TYR A 546 1.88 -24.43 21.82
N THR A 547 0.65 -24.50 21.28
CA THR A 547 -0.56 -24.86 22.03
C THR A 547 -1.06 -26.28 21.77
N GLY A 548 -0.48 -26.98 20.79
CA GLY A 548 -1.00 -28.22 20.25
C GLY A 548 -2.10 -28.00 19.20
N LEU A 549 -2.32 -29.00 18.34
CA LEU A 549 -3.38 -28.96 17.34
C LEU A 549 -4.75 -28.91 18.02
N ARG A 550 -5.66 -28.14 17.47
CA ARG A 550 -7.04 -28.03 17.94
C ARG A 550 -7.87 -29.21 17.42
N PRO A 551 -8.97 -29.56 18.07
CA PRO A 551 -9.89 -30.61 17.59
C PRO A 551 -10.28 -30.34 16.13
N GLY A 552 -10.14 -31.35 15.28
CA GLY A 552 -10.43 -31.26 13.83
C GLY A 552 -9.43 -30.51 12.99
N GLU A 553 -8.31 -30.02 13.53
CA GLU A 553 -7.26 -29.31 12.79
C GLU A 553 -6.26 -30.29 12.19
N LYS A 554 -6.02 -30.19 10.87
CA LYS A 554 -4.99 -30.95 10.15
C LYS A 554 -3.63 -30.26 10.24
N LEU A 555 -2.55 -31.06 10.28
CA LEU A 555 -1.20 -30.52 10.13
C LEU A 555 -0.97 -29.96 8.71
N TYR A 556 -1.50 -30.65 7.70
CA TYR A 556 -1.44 -30.31 6.29
C TYR A 556 -2.85 -30.33 5.70
N GLU A 557 -3.22 -29.32 4.90
CA GLU A 557 -4.50 -29.28 4.20
C GLU A 557 -4.34 -29.83 2.77
N GLU A 558 -5.35 -30.55 2.28
CA GLU A 558 -5.41 -31.15 0.95
C GLU A 558 -6.34 -30.31 0.05
N LEU A 559 -5.91 -30.01 -1.19
CA LEU A 559 -6.75 -29.24 -2.13
C LEU A 559 -7.69 -30.16 -2.91
N LEU A 560 -7.34 -31.43 -3.09
CA LEU A 560 -8.14 -32.44 -3.81
C LEU A 560 -7.94 -33.85 -3.21
N MET A 561 -8.91 -34.71 -3.44
CA MET A 561 -8.77 -36.15 -3.16
C MET A 561 -7.97 -36.84 -4.26
N LYS A 562 -7.30 -37.96 -3.95
CA LYS A 562 -6.53 -38.73 -4.94
C LYS A 562 -7.37 -39.22 -6.11
N GLU A 563 -8.67 -39.52 -5.87
CA GLU A 563 -9.61 -40.01 -6.86
C GLU A 563 -10.21 -38.89 -7.75
N GLU A 564 -10.20 -37.62 -7.27
CA GLU A 564 -10.83 -36.51 -8.00
C GLU A 564 -10.12 -36.15 -9.29
N GLY A 565 -8.83 -36.42 -9.45
CA GLY A 565 -8.04 -36.05 -10.63
C GLY A 565 -8.21 -34.58 -11.02
N LEU A 566 -7.34 -34.05 -11.83
CA LEU A 566 -7.39 -32.65 -12.29
C LEU A 566 -7.58 -32.60 -13.82
N GLN A 567 -8.49 -31.72 -14.26
CA GLN A 567 -8.59 -31.28 -15.65
C GLN A 567 -8.14 -29.82 -15.72
N GLU A 568 -7.34 -29.49 -16.71
CA GLU A 568 -6.89 -28.12 -16.94
C GLU A 568 -7.99 -27.27 -17.56
N THR A 569 -8.00 -25.97 -17.26
CA THR A 569 -8.79 -24.95 -17.96
C THR A 569 -7.88 -24.03 -18.76
N ASP A 570 -8.47 -23.07 -19.47
CA ASP A 570 -7.68 -22.04 -20.19
C ASP A 570 -6.82 -21.20 -19.23
N ASN A 571 -7.18 -21.13 -17.96
CA ASN A 571 -6.36 -20.50 -16.92
C ASN A 571 -5.64 -21.58 -16.09
N LYS A 572 -4.30 -21.60 -16.11
CA LYS A 572 -3.46 -22.53 -15.37
C LYS A 572 -3.66 -22.53 -13.85
N LEU A 573 -4.30 -21.50 -13.32
CA LEU A 573 -4.58 -21.35 -11.89
C LEU A 573 -5.97 -21.87 -11.49
N ILE A 574 -6.76 -22.34 -12.47
CA ILE A 574 -8.10 -22.89 -12.25
C ILE A 574 -8.15 -24.28 -12.84
N HIS A 575 -8.36 -25.26 -11.99
CA HIS A 575 -8.53 -26.66 -12.38
C HIS A 575 -9.95 -27.13 -12.12
N ILE A 576 -10.37 -28.20 -12.78
CA ILE A 576 -11.66 -28.85 -12.54
C ILE A 576 -11.39 -30.20 -11.90
N GLY A 577 -11.97 -30.45 -10.74
CA GLY A 577 -12.01 -31.76 -10.09
C GLY A 577 -13.10 -32.63 -10.70
N LYS A 578 -12.92 -33.95 -10.66
CA LYS A 578 -13.98 -34.89 -11.04
C LYS A 578 -15.15 -34.76 -10.07
N PRO A 579 -16.39 -35.05 -10.55
CA PRO A 579 -17.56 -35.09 -9.69
C PRO A 579 -17.40 -36.05 -8.50
N ILE A 580 -18.00 -35.67 -7.38
CA ILE A 580 -18.02 -36.52 -6.18
C ILE A 580 -18.94 -37.72 -6.45
N GLU A 581 -18.46 -38.92 -6.14
CA GLU A 581 -19.28 -40.11 -6.14
C GLU A 581 -19.94 -40.30 -4.76
N PHE A 582 -21.27 -40.41 -4.74
CA PHE A 582 -22.06 -40.62 -3.52
C PHE A 582 -23.42 -41.23 -3.87
N ASP A 583 -24.13 -41.78 -2.87
CA ASP A 583 -25.49 -42.30 -3.06
C ASP A 583 -26.50 -41.16 -3.26
N LYS A 584 -26.79 -40.86 -4.53
CA LYS A 584 -27.70 -39.78 -4.93
C LYS A 584 -29.17 -40.13 -4.68
N GLU A 585 -29.55 -41.42 -4.72
CA GLU A 585 -30.95 -41.84 -4.57
C GLU A 585 -31.46 -41.52 -3.17
N ASN A 586 -30.62 -41.77 -2.13
CA ASN A 586 -31.00 -41.53 -0.74
C ASN A 586 -30.50 -40.17 -0.21
N PHE A 587 -29.85 -39.36 -1.03
CA PHE A 587 -29.21 -38.15 -0.58
C PHE A 587 -30.19 -37.15 0.05
N PHE A 588 -31.34 -36.89 -0.58
CA PHE A 588 -32.32 -35.95 -0.03
C PHE A 588 -32.96 -36.46 1.26
N ASP A 589 -33.21 -37.75 1.37
CA ASP A 589 -33.75 -38.38 2.59
C ASP A 589 -32.75 -38.25 3.74
N ASN A 590 -31.46 -38.44 3.44
CA ASN A 590 -30.39 -38.25 4.40
C ASN A 590 -30.22 -36.79 4.82
N LEU A 591 -30.43 -35.84 3.89
CA LEU A 591 -30.42 -34.40 4.20
C LEU A 591 -31.59 -34.01 5.11
N GLU A 592 -32.81 -34.51 4.86
CA GLU A 592 -33.94 -34.19 5.73
C GLU A 592 -33.72 -34.77 7.15
N LYS A 593 -33.21 -36.00 7.27
CA LYS A 593 -32.87 -36.59 8.58
C LYS A 593 -31.80 -35.78 9.31
N LEU A 594 -30.74 -35.35 8.59
CA LEU A 594 -29.70 -34.50 9.13
C LEU A 594 -30.23 -33.14 9.60
N LYS A 595 -31.16 -32.56 8.84
CA LYS A 595 -31.84 -31.34 9.22
C LYS A 595 -32.71 -31.52 10.47
N GLU A 596 -33.55 -32.57 10.50
CA GLU A 596 -34.36 -32.88 11.69
C GLU A 596 -33.50 -33.02 12.93
N GLU A 597 -32.39 -33.77 12.83
CA GLU A 597 -31.45 -33.95 13.93
C GLU A 597 -30.85 -32.60 14.37
N ALA A 598 -30.43 -31.76 13.44
CA ALA A 598 -29.85 -30.46 13.77
C ALA A 598 -30.84 -29.53 14.51
N TYR A 599 -32.14 -29.61 14.21
CA TYR A 599 -33.17 -28.81 14.90
C TYR A 599 -33.68 -29.46 16.21
N SER A 600 -33.49 -30.77 16.39
CA SER A 600 -33.85 -31.47 17.63
C SER A 600 -32.82 -31.33 18.75
N GLU A 601 -31.59 -30.95 18.41
CA GLU A 601 -30.46 -30.75 19.34
C GLU A 601 -30.17 -31.97 20.25
N THR A 602 -30.30 -33.17 19.69
CA THR A 602 -30.07 -34.43 20.44
C THR A 602 -28.61 -34.75 20.69
N GLY A 603 -27.68 -34.03 20.01
CA GLY A 603 -26.24 -34.20 20.13
C GLY A 603 -25.62 -35.27 19.21
N ASN A 604 -26.40 -35.90 18.31
CA ASN A 604 -25.92 -37.00 17.47
C ASN A 604 -25.43 -36.52 16.07
N ILE A 605 -25.32 -35.22 15.85
CA ILE A 605 -24.98 -34.62 14.54
C ILE A 605 -23.76 -35.25 13.89
N ARG A 606 -22.69 -35.53 14.65
CA ARG A 606 -21.46 -36.11 14.09
C ARG A 606 -21.68 -37.51 13.49
N GLU A 607 -22.56 -38.31 14.10
CA GLU A 607 -22.91 -39.62 13.57
C GLU A 607 -23.70 -39.51 12.25
N TYR A 608 -24.61 -38.54 12.18
CA TYR A 608 -25.35 -38.31 10.96
C TYR A 608 -24.45 -37.73 9.85
N LEU A 609 -23.51 -36.85 10.18
CA LEU A 609 -22.50 -36.36 9.23
C LEU A 609 -21.66 -37.50 8.66
N LYS A 610 -21.23 -38.49 9.51
CA LYS A 610 -20.51 -39.70 9.05
C LYS A 610 -21.33 -40.56 8.09
N LYS A 611 -22.65 -40.62 8.27
CA LYS A 611 -23.55 -41.37 7.36
C LYS A 611 -23.72 -40.69 6.01
N VAL A 612 -23.66 -39.37 5.94
CA VAL A 612 -23.84 -38.62 4.72
C VAL A 612 -22.52 -38.41 3.97
N VAL A 613 -21.41 -38.32 4.70
CA VAL A 613 -20.06 -38.08 4.17
C VAL A 613 -19.14 -39.21 4.58
N ASP A 614 -18.98 -40.22 3.75
CA ASP A 614 -18.17 -41.42 4.02
C ASP A 614 -16.69 -41.07 4.31
N THR A 615 -16.19 -39.94 3.74
CA THR A 615 -14.83 -39.46 3.94
C THR A 615 -14.64 -38.59 5.20
N TYR A 616 -15.67 -38.44 6.04
CA TYR A 616 -15.57 -37.68 7.27
C TYR A 616 -14.97 -38.52 8.41
N HIS A 617 -13.76 -38.18 8.82
CA HIS A 617 -13.01 -38.85 9.87
C HIS A 617 -12.64 -37.86 11.00
N PRO A 618 -13.49 -37.68 12.03
CA PRO A 618 -13.28 -36.70 13.11
C PRO A 618 -12.04 -36.95 13.97
N ASP A 619 -11.55 -38.20 14.01
CA ASP A 619 -10.44 -38.59 14.88
C ASP A 619 -9.06 -38.40 14.22
N GLY A 620 -9.02 -37.97 12.98
CA GLY A 620 -7.80 -37.79 12.18
C GLY A 620 -7.10 -39.12 11.87
N HIS A 621 -6.55 -39.25 10.68
CA HIS A 621 -5.58 -40.33 10.39
C HIS A 621 -4.19 -39.84 10.71
#